data_d253c7313639b96081ae32c730e85685
#
_entry.id   d253c7313639b96081ae32c730e85685
#
_cell.length_a   1.000
_cell.length_b   1.000
_cell.length_c   1.000
_cell.angle_alpha   90.00
_cell.angle_beta   90.00
_cell.angle_gamma   90.00
#
_symmetry.space_group_name_H-M   'P 1'
#
loop_
_entity.id
_entity.type
_entity.pdbx_description
1 polymer ?
#
loop_
_entity_poly.entity_id
_entity_poly.type
_entity_poly.pdbx_seq_one_letter_code
_entity_poly.pdbx_strand_id
1 'polypeptide(L)'
;MNCEEADVLLHALIDGELDAGHAREVEAHIAGCAGCAAKLREFQAFRDRLDPARLRYAAPAALRESIEGRLPAQEPAPNRRSVVKGFALGATASALAASGLLAIMMRNDDDRRVLGEVVSAHLRSLQAQHLTDVLSTDQHTVKPWFNGRLDVAPPVVDLTALGFTLLGGRLDYIDAKPVAAIVYRRRVHIINLFCAPSPSAKKRGAVMESLQGYNVRSWTENGLNLWAVSDINADELSEFGEKFETALKQ
;
A
#
# COMPACT_ATOMS: atom_id res chain seq x y z
N MET A 1 -18.85 -22.26 -20.60
CA MET A 1 -19.40 -21.10 -21.35
C MET A 1 -20.82 -21.37 -21.74
N ASN A 2 -21.76 -20.45 -21.52
CA ASN A 2 -23.16 -20.53 -21.95
C ASN A 2 -23.35 -19.82 -23.32
N CYS A 3 -24.58 -19.88 -23.90
CA CYS A 3 -24.82 -19.27 -25.22
C CYS A 3 -24.75 -17.76 -25.24
N GLU A 4 -25.14 -17.08 -24.15
CA GLU A 4 -25.07 -15.61 -24.05
C GLU A 4 -23.62 -15.13 -23.97
N GLU A 5 -22.78 -15.81 -23.21
CA GLU A 5 -21.34 -15.54 -23.12
C GLU A 5 -20.65 -15.79 -24.48
N ALA A 6 -21.00 -16.88 -25.16
CA ALA A 6 -20.45 -17.19 -26.48
C ALA A 6 -20.86 -16.14 -27.53
N ASP A 7 -22.11 -15.69 -27.51
CA ASP A 7 -22.68 -14.75 -28.49
C ASP A 7 -21.90 -13.44 -28.55
N VAL A 8 -21.53 -12.87 -27.39
CA VAL A 8 -20.74 -11.64 -27.27
C VAL A 8 -19.35 -11.78 -27.90
N LEU A 9 -18.79 -12.99 -27.86
CA LEU A 9 -17.43 -13.27 -28.34
C LEU A 9 -17.34 -13.70 -29.81
N LEU A 10 -18.46 -14.02 -30.47
CA LEU A 10 -18.47 -14.49 -31.87
C LEU A 10 -17.85 -13.49 -32.83
N HIS A 11 -18.09 -12.18 -32.64
CA HIS A 11 -17.52 -11.13 -33.50
C HIS A 11 -16.02 -11.05 -33.32
N ALA A 12 -15.53 -11.02 -32.07
CA ALA A 12 -14.11 -10.97 -31.79
C ALA A 12 -13.37 -12.24 -32.27
N LEU A 13 -14.06 -13.42 -32.25
CA LEU A 13 -13.52 -14.66 -32.82
C LEU A 13 -13.30 -14.54 -34.34
N ILE A 14 -14.28 -13.98 -35.08
CA ILE A 14 -14.22 -13.82 -36.52
C ILE A 14 -13.11 -12.81 -36.91
N ASP A 15 -12.96 -11.78 -36.10
CA ASP A 15 -11.97 -10.71 -36.37
C ASP A 15 -10.56 -11.08 -35.90
N GLY A 16 -10.41 -12.22 -35.21
CA GLY A 16 -9.12 -12.71 -34.73
C GLY A 16 -8.58 -11.91 -33.55
N GLU A 17 -9.46 -11.23 -32.78
CA GLU A 17 -9.12 -10.36 -31.67
C GLU A 17 -9.16 -11.07 -30.29
N LEU A 18 -9.57 -12.35 -30.26
CA LEU A 18 -9.55 -13.12 -29.03
C LEU A 18 -8.14 -13.65 -28.73
N ASP A 19 -7.80 -13.64 -27.43
CA ASP A 19 -6.66 -14.41 -26.96
C ASP A 19 -6.90 -15.93 -27.12
N ALA A 20 -5.82 -16.70 -27.11
CA ALA A 20 -5.86 -18.14 -27.38
C ALA A 20 -6.71 -18.94 -26.37
N GLY A 21 -6.90 -18.45 -25.14
CA GLY A 21 -7.73 -19.09 -24.11
C GLY A 21 -9.21 -18.96 -24.47
N HIS A 22 -9.68 -17.74 -24.63
CA HIS A 22 -11.07 -17.44 -24.98
C HIS A 22 -11.46 -17.99 -26.35
N ALA A 23 -10.57 -17.93 -27.34
CA ALA A 23 -10.83 -18.53 -28.65
C ALA A 23 -11.15 -20.02 -28.55
N ARG A 24 -10.35 -20.78 -27.79
CA ARG A 24 -10.57 -22.24 -27.58
C ARG A 24 -11.87 -22.53 -26.81
N GLU A 25 -12.24 -21.71 -25.85
CA GLU A 25 -13.48 -21.88 -25.11
C GLU A 25 -14.72 -21.65 -25.99
N VAL A 26 -14.70 -20.59 -26.82
CA VAL A 26 -15.76 -20.31 -27.79
C VAL A 26 -15.85 -21.40 -28.85
N GLU A 27 -14.73 -21.84 -29.42
CA GLU A 27 -14.66 -22.92 -30.40
C GLU A 27 -15.23 -24.26 -29.84
N ALA A 28 -14.86 -24.57 -28.58
CA ALA A 28 -15.39 -25.78 -27.91
C ALA A 28 -16.91 -25.69 -27.70
N HIS A 29 -17.42 -24.49 -27.33
CA HIS A 29 -18.86 -24.28 -27.22
C HIS A 29 -19.58 -24.41 -28.57
N ILE A 30 -19.06 -23.81 -29.65
CA ILE A 30 -19.63 -23.88 -30.98
C ILE A 30 -19.67 -25.33 -31.50
N ALA A 31 -18.65 -26.13 -31.20
CA ALA A 31 -18.64 -27.57 -31.56
C ALA A 31 -19.79 -28.36 -30.92
N GLY A 32 -20.27 -27.95 -29.76
CA GLY A 32 -21.37 -28.57 -29.01
C GLY A 32 -22.74 -27.90 -29.16
N CYS A 33 -22.80 -26.68 -29.74
CA CYS A 33 -24.02 -25.87 -29.80
C CYS A 33 -24.40 -25.50 -31.21
N ALA A 34 -25.46 -26.15 -31.77
CA ALA A 34 -25.93 -25.92 -33.14
C ALA A 34 -26.40 -24.44 -33.36
N GLY A 35 -26.99 -23.78 -32.35
CA GLY A 35 -27.43 -22.41 -32.43
C GLY A 35 -26.28 -21.41 -32.60
N CYS A 36 -25.24 -21.49 -31.77
CA CYS A 36 -24.07 -20.65 -31.88
C CYS A 36 -23.27 -20.93 -33.14
N ALA A 37 -23.19 -22.19 -33.56
CA ALA A 37 -22.58 -22.58 -34.84
C ALA A 37 -23.33 -21.98 -36.05
N ALA A 38 -24.68 -21.91 -36.00
CA ALA A 38 -25.47 -21.27 -37.04
C ALA A 38 -25.21 -19.74 -37.11
N LYS A 39 -25.19 -19.08 -35.96
CA LYS A 39 -24.85 -17.61 -35.90
C LYS A 39 -23.46 -17.33 -36.43
N LEU A 40 -22.46 -18.12 -36.05
CA LEU A 40 -21.10 -17.98 -36.58
C LEU A 40 -21.09 -18.06 -38.12
N ARG A 41 -21.77 -19.06 -38.70
CA ARG A 41 -21.88 -19.20 -40.16
C ARG A 41 -22.58 -17.99 -40.81
N GLU A 42 -23.60 -17.45 -40.17
CA GLU A 42 -24.30 -16.26 -40.66
C GLU A 42 -23.35 -15.04 -40.72
N PHE A 43 -22.60 -14.80 -39.67
CA PHE A 43 -21.62 -13.72 -39.64
C PHE A 43 -20.49 -13.91 -40.65
N GLN A 44 -20.01 -15.14 -40.82
CA GLN A 44 -19.03 -15.47 -41.85
C GLN A 44 -19.60 -15.21 -43.27
N ALA A 45 -20.81 -15.67 -43.52
CA ALA A 45 -21.48 -15.46 -44.81
C ALA A 45 -21.74 -13.96 -45.08
N PHE A 46 -22.02 -13.18 -44.05
CA PHE A 46 -22.15 -11.72 -44.18
C PHE A 46 -20.82 -11.08 -44.57
N ARG A 47 -19.73 -11.44 -43.87
CA ARG A 47 -18.38 -10.97 -44.19
C ARG A 47 -17.98 -11.33 -45.62
N ASP A 48 -18.22 -12.55 -46.05
CA ASP A 48 -17.89 -13.02 -47.38
C ASP A 48 -18.67 -12.27 -48.48
N ARG A 49 -19.87 -11.75 -48.16
CA ARG A 49 -20.63 -10.87 -49.09
C ARG A 49 -20.08 -9.45 -49.17
N LEU A 50 -19.47 -8.95 -48.08
CA LEU A 50 -18.87 -7.62 -48.05
C LEU A 50 -17.54 -7.55 -48.82
N ASP A 51 -16.78 -8.65 -48.86
CA ASP A 51 -15.45 -8.69 -49.50
C ASP A 51 -15.50 -8.40 -51.00
N PRO A 52 -16.40 -9.01 -51.80
CA PRO A 52 -16.52 -8.69 -53.26
C PRO A 52 -17.15 -7.31 -53.49
N ALA A 53 -17.83 -6.70 -52.52
CA ALA A 53 -18.41 -5.36 -52.65
C ALA A 53 -17.37 -4.22 -52.76
N ARG A 54 -16.08 -4.54 -52.65
CA ARG A 54 -14.94 -3.60 -52.78
C ARG A 54 -15.11 -2.32 -51.93
N LEU A 55 -15.58 -2.46 -50.73
CA LEU A 55 -15.79 -1.35 -49.79
C LEU A 55 -14.48 -0.76 -49.25
N ARG A 56 -13.37 -1.39 -49.61
CA ARG A 56 -12.03 -0.88 -49.30
C ARG A 56 -11.56 0.08 -50.40
N TYR A 57 -11.33 1.31 -50.01
CA TYR A 57 -10.78 2.33 -50.87
C TYR A 57 -9.26 2.36 -50.76
N ALA A 58 -8.57 2.42 -51.89
CA ALA A 58 -7.13 2.61 -51.85
C ALA A 58 -6.78 4.00 -51.30
N ALA A 59 -5.91 4.05 -50.30
CA ALA A 59 -5.45 5.32 -49.77
C ALA A 59 -4.69 6.11 -50.85
N PRO A 60 -4.91 7.44 -50.96
CA PRO A 60 -4.14 8.27 -51.88
C PRO A 60 -2.64 8.21 -51.55
N ALA A 61 -1.78 8.20 -52.59
CA ALA A 61 -0.31 8.19 -52.39
C ALA A 61 0.15 9.37 -51.50
N ALA A 62 -0.45 10.53 -51.68
CA ALA A 62 -0.14 11.71 -50.88
C ALA A 62 -0.42 11.54 -49.38
N LEU A 63 -1.38 10.69 -48.99
CA LEU A 63 -1.63 10.38 -47.58
C LEU A 63 -0.49 9.55 -46.99
N ARG A 64 -0.01 8.56 -47.73
CA ARG A 64 1.14 7.74 -47.32
C ARG A 64 2.38 8.60 -47.14
N GLU A 65 2.71 9.46 -48.09
CA GLU A 65 3.86 10.39 -47.99
C GLU A 65 3.73 11.34 -46.79
N SER A 66 2.51 11.84 -46.55
CA SER A 66 2.25 12.71 -45.39
C SER A 66 2.45 12.00 -44.06
N ILE A 67 2.11 10.72 -43.97
CA ILE A 67 2.30 9.91 -42.75
C ILE A 67 3.79 9.58 -42.56
N GLU A 68 4.43 9.10 -43.63
CA GLU A 68 5.86 8.74 -43.63
C GLU A 68 6.75 9.96 -43.31
N GLY A 69 6.41 11.16 -43.82
CA GLY A 69 7.12 12.40 -43.50
C GLY A 69 6.90 12.94 -42.09
N ARG A 70 5.88 12.46 -41.37
CA ARG A 70 5.62 12.79 -39.94
C ARG A 70 6.16 11.75 -38.98
N LEU A 71 6.53 10.58 -39.46
CA LEU A 71 7.21 9.60 -38.62
C LEU A 71 8.62 10.12 -38.29
N PRO A 72 9.06 10.03 -37.04
CA PRO A 72 10.44 10.37 -36.72
C PRO A 72 11.38 9.56 -37.61
N ALA A 73 12.35 10.25 -38.21
CA ALA A 73 13.36 9.60 -39.04
C ALA A 73 13.94 8.42 -38.26
N GLN A 74 13.93 7.24 -38.89
CA GLN A 74 14.53 6.06 -38.27
C GLN A 74 16.03 6.34 -38.13
N GLU A 75 16.44 6.63 -36.86
CA GLU A 75 17.88 6.77 -36.59
C GLU A 75 18.61 5.49 -37.00
N PRO A 76 19.78 5.61 -37.63
CA PRO A 76 20.56 4.44 -38.02
C PRO A 76 20.78 3.53 -36.83
N ALA A 77 20.42 2.26 -36.96
CA ALA A 77 20.49 1.28 -35.91
C ALA A 77 21.86 1.32 -35.23
N PRO A 78 21.91 1.52 -33.90
CA PRO A 78 23.17 1.69 -33.19
C PRO A 78 24.06 0.46 -33.37
N ASN A 79 25.34 0.70 -33.63
CA ASN A 79 26.33 -0.36 -33.88
C ASN A 79 26.31 -1.34 -32.68
N ARG A 80 26.22 -2.65 -32.95
CA ARG A 80 26.10 -3.70 -31.89
C ARG A 80 27.13 -3.58 -30.77
N ARG A 81 28.35 -3.08 -31.09
CA ARG A 81 29.38 -2.86 -30.06
C ARG A 81 29.10 -1.68 -29.10
N SER A 82 28.47 -0.63 -29.58
CA SER A 82 28.06 0.51 -28.75
C SER A 82 26.87 0.17 -27.88
N VAL A 83 25.94 -0.68 -28.37
CA VAL A 83 24.80 -1.19 -27.62
C VAL A 83 25.28 -2.05 -26.44
N VAL A 84 26.24 -2.97 -26.65
CA VAL A 84 26.75 -3.85 -25.58
C VAL A 84 27.50 -3.06 -24.52
N LYS A 85 28.29 -2.03 -24.91
CA LYS A 85 28.97 -1.17 -23.92
C LYS A 85 28.00 -0.25 -23.15
N GLY A 86 26.97 0.27 -23.81
CA GLY A 86 25.91 1.06 -23.18
C GLY A 86 25.03 0.20 -22.27
N PHE A 87 24.76 -1.05 -22.67
CA PHE A 87 23.96 -1.99 -21.90
C PHE A 87 24.67 -2.43 -20.62
N ALA A 88 25.98 -2.66 -20.64
CA ALA A 88 26.75 -3.06 -19.45
C ALA A 88 26.82 -1.94 -18.39
N LEU A 89 26.99 -0.68 -18.81
CA LEU A 89 26.98 0.47 -17.90
C LEU A 89 25.57 0.89 -17.48
N GLY A 90 24.59 0.83 -18.42
CA GLY A 90 23.20 1.13 -18.15
C GLY A 90 22.49 0.11 -17.26
N ALA A 91 22.79 -1.19 -17.41
CA ALA A 91 22.19 -2.26 -16.63
C ALA A 91 22.58 -2.20 -15.15
N THR A 92 23.84 -1.86 -14.83
CA THR A 92 24.27 -1.70 -13.45
C THR A 92 23.65 -0.46 -12.78
N ALA A 93 23.60 0.66 -13.46
CA ALA A 93 22.97 1.88 -12.94
C ALA A 93 21.45 1.70 -12.77
N SER A 94 20.78 1.05 -13.74
CA SER A 94 19.35 0.76 -13.67
C SER A 94 19.01 -0.27 -12.61
N ALA A 95 19.85 -1.30 -12.40
CA ALA A 95 19.66 -2.28 -11.34
C ALA A 95 19.80 -1.64 -9.95
N LEU A 96 20.77 -0.75 -9.75
CA LEU A 96 20.94 0.00 -8.49
C LEU A 96 19.79 0.97 -8.25
N ALA A 97 19.33 1.70 -9.27
CA ALA A 97 18.18 2.59 -9.16
C ALA A 97 16.88 1.83 -8.90
N ALA A 98 16.64 0.72 -9.60
CA ALA A 98 15.47 -0.13 -9.39
C ALA A 98 15.48 -0.79 -8.00
N SER A 99 16.64 -1.27 -7.54
CA SER A 99 16.79 -1.84 -6.18
C SER A 99 16.57 -0.78 -5.11
N GLY A 100 17.06 0.43 -5.30
CA GLY A 100 16.84 1.56 -4.40
C GLY A 100 15.37 1.96 -4.34
N LEU A 101 14.71 2.08 -5.49
CA LEU A 101 13.28 2.40 -5.58
C LEU A 101 12.41 1.31 -4.94
N LEU A 102 12.73 0.04 -5.22
CA LEU A 102 12.03 -1.10 -4.62
C LEU A 102 12.19 -1.13 -3.09
N ALA A 103 13.40 -0.89 -2.59
CA ALA A 103 13.66 -0.81 -1.15
C ALA A 103 12.88 0.35 -0.49
N ILE A 104 12.77 1.50 -1.15
CA ILE A 104 11.97 2.64 -0.66
C ILE A 104 10.48 2.28 -0.66
N MET A 105 9.97 1.65 -1.73
CA MET A 105 8.57 1.22 -1.80
C MET A 105 8.24 0.21 -0.70
N MET A 106 9.07 -0.81 -0.51
CA MET A 106 8.88 -1.82 0.55
C MET A 106 8.89 -1.20 1.94
N ARG A 107 9.78 -0.23 2.21
CA ARG A 107 9.80 0.49 3.50
C ARG A 107 8.55 1.33 3.71
N ASN A 108 8.07 2.02 2.69
CA ASN A 108 6.83 2.80 2.78
C ASN A 108 5.60 1.92 3.02
N ASP A 109 5.56 0.73 2.43
CA ASP A 109 4.46 -0.22 2.65
C ASP A 109 4.51 -0.80 4.07
N ASP A 110 5.69 -1.11 4.60
CA ASP A 110 5.88 -1.56 5.98
C ASP A 110 5.50 -0.46 6.98
N ASP A 111 5.94 0.79 6.78
CA ASP A 111 5.59 1.92 7.65
C ASP A 111 4.06 2.14 7.66
N ARG A 112 3.39 2.07 6.49
CA ARG A 112 1.91 2.18 6.39
C ARG A 112 1.18 1.02 7.05
N ARG A 113 1.68 -0.19 6.93
CA ARG A 113 1.11 -1.37 7.58
C ARG A 113 1.17 -1.22 9.10
N VAL A 114 2.33 -0.86 9.65
CA VAL A 114 2.52 -0.61 11.07
C VAL A 114 1.60 0.51 11.56
N LEU A 115 1.46 1.60 10.80
CA LEU A 115 0.54 2.70 11.12
C LEU A 115 -0.91 2.19 11.21
N GLY A 116 -1.34 1.36 10.26
CA GLY A 116 -2.67 0.73 10.27
C GLY A 116 -2.90 -0.16 11.49
N GLU A 117 -1.89 -0.95 11.89
CA GLU A 117 -1.95 -1.80 13.08
C GLU A 117 -2.04 -0.98 14.36
N VAL A 118 -1.26 0.11 14.48
CA VAL A 118 -1.27 1.03 15.62
C VAL A 118 -2.65 1.69 15.80
N VAL A 119 -3.25 2.20 14.70
CA VAL A 119 -4.60 2.77 14.75
C VAL A 119 -5.64 1.69 15.09
N SER A 120 -5.53 0.50 14.52
CA SER A 120 -6.43 -0.62 14.83
C SER A 120 -6.32 -1.08 16.28
N ALA A 121 -5.11 -1.10 16.86
CA ALA A 121 -4.88 -1.40 18.26
C ALA A 121 -5.50 -0.34 19.18
N HIS A 122 -5.38 0.95 18.80
CA HIS A 122 -6.06 2.03 19.52
C HIS A 122 -7.58 1.86 19.48
N LEU A 123 -8.17 1.62 18.31
CA LEU A 123 -9.60 1.41 18.14
C LEU A 123 -10.12 0.23 18.99
N ARG A 124 -9.40 -0.89 18.98
CA ARG A 124 -9.75 -2.05 19.83
C ARG A 124 -9.75 -1.69 21.31
N SER A 125 -8.79 -0.88 21.76
CA SER A 125 -8.66 -0.49 23.17
C SER A 125 -9.80 0.39 23.65
N LEU A 126 -10.47 1.12 22.77
CA LEU A 126 -11.63 1.96 23.14
C LEU A 126 -12.89 1.14 23.38
N GLN A 127 -12.90 -0.16 23.03
CA GLN A 127 -14.00 -1.05 23.33
C GLN A 127 -14.05 -1.35 24.83
N ALA A 128 -15.24 -1.69 25.33
CA ALA A 128 -15.46 -1.94 26.75
C ALA A 128 -14.47 -2.97 27.32
N GLN A 129 -13.84 -2.64 28.46
CA GLN A 129 -12.92 -3.46 29.26
C GLN A 129 -11.55 -3.78 28.60
N HIS A 130 -11.16 -3.07 27.52
CA HIS A 130 -9.86 -3.30 26.85
C HIS A 130 -8.88 -2.12 26.95
N LEU A 131 -9.24 -1.09 27.72
CA LEU A 131 -8.43 0.13 27.75
C LEU A 131 -7.09 -0.09 28.47
N THR A 132 -7.11 -0.78 29.62
CA THR A 132 -5.93 -1.03 30.47
C THR A 132 -6.00 -2.41 31.12
N ASP A 133 -4.83 -3.08 31.21
CA ASP A 133 -4.65 -4.30 32.01
C ASP A 133 -4.24 -3.96 33.45
N VAL A 134 -3.50 -2.85 33.62
CA VAL A 134 -3.18 -2.26 34.90
C VAL A 134 -3.75 -0.85 34.98
N LEU A 135 -4.69 -0.62 35.87
CA LEU A 135 -5.30 0.69 36.08
C LEU A 135 -4.54 1.41 37.21
N SER A 136 -3.85 2.48 36.93
CA SER A 136 -3.17 3.33 37.88
C SER A 136 -2.79 4.66 37.32
N THR A 137 -2.92 5.73 38.08
CA THR A 137 -2.41 7.07 37.77
C THR A 137 -0.96 7.27 38.26
N ASP A 138 -0.40 6.28 38.94
CA ASP A 138 0.97 6.32 39.43
C ASP A 138 1.92 5.55 38.52
N GLN A 139 2.90 6.28 37.99
CA GLN A 139 3.96 5.71 37.14
C GLN A 139 4.78 4.62 37.88
N HIS A 140 4.91 4.69 39.19
CA HIS A 140 5.64 3.71 40.00
C HIS A 140 4.87 2.39 40.14
N THR A 141 3.60 2.37 39.83
CA THR A 141 2.79 1.16 39.69
C THR A 141 2.79 0.63 38.22
N VAL A 142 2.57 1.51 37.26
CA VAL A 142 2.42 1.12 35.85
C VAL A 142 3.75 0.62 35.26
N LYS A 143 4.86 1.33 35.51
CA LYS A 143 6.17 0.96 34.94
C LYS A 143 6.65 -0.42 35.40
N PRO A 144 6.64 -0.79 36.70
CA PRO A 144 7.04 -2.14 37.14
C PRO A 144 6.12 -3.26 36.66
N TRP A 145 4.85 -2.95 36.37
CA TRP A 145 3.91 -3.95 35.88
C TRP A 145 4.35 -4.59 34.56
N PHE A 146 5.07 -3.85 33.70
CA PHE A 146 5.63 -4.35 32.47
C PHE A 146 6.88 -5.24 32.64
N ASN A 147 7.52 -5.22 33.82
CA ASN A 147 8.72 -6.00 34.08
C ASN A 147 8.43 -7.51 33.95
N GLY A 148 9.28 -8.21 33.20
CA GLY A 148 9.13 -9.64 32.92
C GLY A 148 8.01 -10.01 31.93
N ARG A 149 7.28 -9.02 31.42
CA ARG A 149 6.26 -9.19 30.36
C ARG A 149 6.75 -8.74 29.00
N LEU A 150 7.71 -7.84 28.99
CA LEU A 150 8.33 -7.31 27.79
C LEU A 150 9.85 -7.34 27.95
N ASP A 151 10.56 -7.46 26.82
CA ASP A 151 12.02 -7.44 26.77
C ASP A 151 12.61 -6.06 27.11
N VAL A 152 11.81 -5.01 26.98
CA VAL A 152 12.21 -3.63 27.27
C VAL A 152 11.19 -2.96 28.16
N ALA A 153 11.64 -2.31 29.23
CA ALA A 153 10.79 -1.53 30.10
C ALA A 153 10.32 -0.25 29.40
N PRO A 154 9.00 -0.05 29.23
CA PRO A 154 8.50 1.18 28.59
C PRO A 154 8.75 2.38 29.51
N PRO A 155 9.02 3.56 28.92
CA PRO A 155 9.09 4.79 29.70
C PRO A 155 7.66 5.21 30.09
N VAL A 156 7.38 5.26 31.39
CA VAL A 156 6.11 5.77 31.91
C VAL A 156 6.41 7.09 32.64
N VAL A 157 5.72 8.14 32.27
CA VAL A 157 5.94 9.50 32.80
C VAL A 157 4.63 10.08 33.27
N ASP A 158 4.64 10.74 34.43
CA ASP A 158 3.49 11.52 34.90
C ASP A 158 3.47 12.89 34.21
N LEU A 159 2.43 13.13 33.41
CA LEU A 159 2.19 14.41 32.71
C LEU A 159 0.90 15.07 33.19
N THR A 160 0.38 14.69 34.36
CA THR A 160 -0.90 15.19 34.89
C THR A 160 -0.87 16.71 35.07
N ALA A 161 0.22 17.27 35.61
CA ALA A 161 0.40 18.70 35.74
C ALA A 161 0.38 19.46 34.41
N LEU A 162 0.64 18.78 33.30
CA LEU A 162 0.62 19.31 31.95
C LEU A 162 -0.70 19.01 31.22
N GLY A 163 -1.69 18.44 31.92
CA GLY A 163 -3.03 18.18 31.44
C GLY A 163 -3.19 16.84 30.69
N PHE A 164 -2.23 15.91 30.83
CA PHE A 164 -2.28 14.56 30.28
C PHE A 164 -2.23 13.54 31.44
N THR A 165 -3.40 13.10 31.88
CA THR A 165 -3.51 12.20 33.03
C THR A 165 -3.19 10.76 32.62
N LEU A 166 -2.25 10.12 33.31
CA LEU A 166 -1.98 8.69 33.18
C LEU A 166 -3.20 7.90 33.66
N LEU A 167 -3.66 6.91 32.90
CA LEU A 167 -4.74 6.01 33.28
C LEU A 167 -4.25 4.60 33.61
N GLY A 168 -3.13 4.20 33.01
CA GLY A 168 -2.58 2.87 33.22
C GLY A 168 -1.80 2.37 32.00
N GLY A 169 -1.74 1.05 31.86
CA GLY A 169 -1.07 0.42 30.75
C GLY A 169 -1.66 -0.96 30.43
N ARG A 170 -1.33 -1.46 29.26
CA ARG A 170 -1.68 -2.82 28.80
C ARG A 170 -0.59 -3.39 27.91
N LEU A 171 -0.64 -4.71 27.70
CA LEU A 171 0.07 -5.35 26.60
C LEU A 171 -0.77 -5.28 25.34
N ASP A 172 -0.11 -5.05 24.23
CA ASP A 172 -0.73 -5.10 22.90
C ASP A 172 0.23 -5.75 21.91
N TYR A 173 -0.19 -5.92 20.65
CA TYR A 173 0.63 -6.50 19.58
C TYR A 173 0.64 -5.59 18.38
N ILE A 174 1.85 -5.28 17.89
CA ILE A 174 2.10 -4.55 16.65
C ILE A 174 3.18 -5.32 15.89
N ASP A 175 2.96 -5.57 14.61
CA ASP A 175 3.86 -6.37 13.78
C ASP A 175 4.14 -7.76 14.39
N ALA A 176 3.09 -8.40 14.91
CA ALA A 176 3.13 -9.68 15.62
C ALA A 176 4.10 -9.73 16.83
N LYS A 177 4.54 -8.58 17.34
CA LYS A 177 5.42 -8.47 18.51
C LYS A 177 4.68 -7.85 19.69
N PRO A 178 4.91 -8.33 20.91
CA PRO A 178 4.32 -7.73 22.08
C PRO A 178 4.92 -6.32 22.31
N VAL A 179 4.03 -5.36 22.57
CA VAL A 179 4.40 -3.96 22.82
C VAL A 179 3.70 -3.45 24.08
N ALA A 180 4.29 -2.45 24.73
CA ALA A 180 3.61 -1.71 25.78
C ALA A 180 2.68 -0.68 25.16
N ALA A 181 1.47 -0.57 25.67
CA ALA A 181 0.56 0.54 25.44
C ALA A 181 0.34 1.28 26.78
N ILE A 182 0.84 2.50 26.86
CA ILE A 182 0.63 3.38 28.00
C ILE A 182 -0.55 4.29 27.66
N VAL A 183 -1.50 4.37 28.56
CA VAL A 183 -2.78 5.04 28.32
C VAL A 183 -2.82 6.36 29.08
N TYR A 184 -2.98 7.43 28.35
CA TYR A 184 -3.21 8.77 28.88
C TYR A 184 -4.60 9.29 28.49
N ARG A 185 -5.06 10.28 29.22
CA ARG A 185 -6.30 11.00 28.93
C ARG A 185 -6.05 12.49 28.85
N ARG A 186 -6.58 13.08 27.79
CA ARG A 186 -6.65 14.53 27.62
C ARG A 186 -8.13 14.94 27.56
N ARG A 187 -8.66 15.58 28.61
CA ARG A 187 -10.11 15.85 28.74
C ARG A 187 -10.94 14.56 28.59
N VAL A 188 -11.70 14.43 27.51
CA VAL A 188 -12.51 13.23 27.20
C VAL A 188 -11.82 12.25 26.24
N HIS A 189 -10.68 12.65 25.66
CA HIS A 189 -9.96 11.89 24.65
C HIS A 189 -8.92 10.95 25.27
N ILE A 190 -8.77 9.79 24.67
CA ILE A 190 -7.77 8.81 25.04
C ILE A 190 -6.56 8.95 24.12
N ILE A 191 -5.38 8.93 24.70
CA ILE A 191 -4.10 8.85 23.98
C ILE A 191 -3.46 7.51 24.35
N ASN A 192 -3.25 6.65 23.37
CA ASN A 192 -2.43 5.45 23.54
C ASN A 192 -1.02 5.75 23.06
N LEU A 193 -0.04 5.55 23.90
CA LEU A 193 1.37 5.58 23.58
C LEU A 193 1.89 4.16 23.49
N PHE A 194 2.11 3.67 22.27
CA PHE A 194 2.72 2.37 22.03
C PHE A 194 4.24 2.48 22.04
N CYS A 195 4.90 1.53 22.69
CA CYS A 195 6.35 1.47 22.83
C CYS A 195 6.86 0.09 22.40
N ALA A 196 7.74 0.04 21.43
CA ALA A 196 8.39 -1.18 20.96
C ALA A 196 9.92 -0.99 20.84
N PRO A 197 10.73 -2.06 20.97
CA PRO A 197 12.16 -1.97 20.67
C PRO A 197 12.41 -1.50 19.24
N SER A 198 13.31 -0.58 19.06
CA SER A 198 13.74 -0.14 17.73
C SER A 198 14.92 -1.00 17.25
N PRO A 199 14.88 -1.53 16.02
CA PRO A 199 16.02 -2.23 15.45
C PRO A 199 17.21 -1.29 15.16
N SER A 200 16.97 0.02 15.18
CA SER A 200 17.98 1.04 14.96
C SER A 200 18.17 1.87 16.24
N ALA A 201 19.41 1.99 16.69
CA ALA A 201 19.77 2.89 17.78
C ALA A 201 19.71 4.39 17.39
N LYS A 202 19.46 4.71 16.10
CA LYS A 202 19.42 6.09 15.64
C LYS A 202 18.11 6.74 16.03
N LYS A 203 18.22 7.92 16.64
CA LYS A 203 17.07 8.80 16.88
C LYS A 203 16.44 9.18 15.54
N ARG A 204 15.13 8.96 15.41
CA ARG A 204 14.31 9.43 14.27
C ARG A 204 13.42 10.57 14.77
N GLY A 205 13.44 11.68 14.04
CA GLY A 205 12.56 12.82 14.34
C GLY A 205 11.09 12.43 14.29
N ALA A 206 10.27 13.22 14.96
CA ALA A 206 8.83 12.99 14.98
C ALA A 206 8.20 13.21 13.61
N VAL A 207 7.30 12.30 13.22
CA VAL A 207 6.45 12.39 12.04
C VAL A 207 4.99 12.35 12.50
N MET A 208 4.17 13.24 11.95
CA MET A 208 2.73 13.29 12.19
C MET A 208 2.01 12.77 10.97
N GLU A 209 1.13 11.80 11.16
CA GLU A 209 0.29 11.20 10.12
C GLU A 209 -1.15 11.11 10.62
N SER A 210 -2.10 11.07 9.70
CA SER A 210 -3.52 10.89 10.03
C SER A 210 -4.08 9.73 9.26
N LEU A 211 -4.79 8.84 9.96
CA LEU A 211 -5.43 7.66 9.38
C LEU A 211 -6.78 7.41 10.05
N GLN A 212 -7.83 7.25 9.24
CA GLN A 212 -9.20 6.92 9.71
C GLN A 212 -9.75 7.89 10.77
N GLY A 213 -9.37 9.18 10.71
CA GLY A 213 -9.81 10.19 11.65
C GLY A 213 -8.99 10.26 12.96
N TYR A 214 -7.94 9.44 13.09
CA TYR A 214 -7.00 9.47 14.20
C TYR A 214 -5.68 10.08 13.77
N ASN A 215 -5.08 10.87 14.65
CA ASN A 215 -3.74 11.39 14.48
C ASN A 215 -2.73 10.45 15.16
N VAL A 216 -1.61 10.23 14.50
CA VAL A 216 -0.52 9.40 14.99
C VAL A 216 0.77 10.19 14.91
N ARG A 217 1.42 10.38 16.06
CA ARG A 217 2.77 10.91 16.13
C ARG A 217 3.75 9.77 16.37
N SER A 218 4.66 9.54 15.43
CA SER A 218 5.68 8.49 15.51
C SER A 218 7.08 9.10 15.64
N TRP A 219 7.92 8.54 16.53
CA TRP A 219 9.32 8.94 16.68
C TRP A 219 10.13 7.80 17.28
N THR A 220 11.47 7.93 17.25
CA THR A 220 12.39 6.97 17.90
C THR A 220 13.24 7.71 18.90
N GLU A 221 13.23 7.24 20.15
CA GLU A 221 14.02 7.80 21.24
C GLU A 221 14.53 6.67 22.14
N ASN A 222 15.80 6.75 22.58
CA ASN A 222 16.42 5.80 23.50
C ASN A 222 16.29 4.32 23.08
N GLY A 223 16.39 4.04 21.76
CA GLY A 223 16.26 2.68 21.23
C GLY A 223 14.83 2.13 21.20
N LEU A 224 13.82 2.99 21.38
CA LEU A 224 12.42 2.64 21.29
C LEU A 224 11.75 3.36 20.12
N ASN A 225 10.91 2.64 19.40
CA ASN A 225 9.91 3.23 18.53
C ASN A 225 8.68 3.55 19.35
N LEU A 226 8.19 4.76 19.20
CA LEU A 226 7.09 5.32 19.94
C LEU A 226 6.01 5.82 18.98
N TRP A 227 4.75 5.47 19.26
CA TRP A 227 3.57 5.92 18.49
C TRP A 227 2.51 6.41 19.46
N ALA A 228 2.25 7.71 19.45
CA ALA A 228 1.12 8.29 20.17
C ALA A 228 -0.08 8.39 19.22
N VAL A 229 -1.21 7.83 19.60
CA VAL A 229 -2.44 7.78 18.80
C VAL A 229 -3.61 8.34 19.57
N SER A 230 -4.39 9.21 18.94
CA SER A 230 -5.60 9.79 19.49
C SER A 230 -6.48 10.44 18.42
N ASP A 231 -7.73 10.72 18.76
CA ASP A 231 -8.68 11.53 18.02
C ASP A 231 -8.54 13.05 18.29
N ILE A 232 -7.61 13.48 19.19
CA ILE A 232 -7.30 14.90 19.40
C ILE A 232 -6.65 15.50 18.16
N ASN A 233 -6.66 16.85 18.07
CA ASN A 233 -5.99 17.52 16.96
C ASN A 233 -4.48 17.27 16.94
N ALA A 234 -3.85 17.44 15.77
CA ALA A 234 -2.43 17.13 15.55
C ALA A 234 -1.50 17.97 16.44
N ASP A 235 -1.87 19.24 16.69
CA ASP A 235 -1.05 20.15 17.51
C ASP A 235 -1.03 19.69 18.97
N GLU A 236 -2.18 19.31 19.54
CA GLU A 236 -2.25 18.78 20.91
C GLU A 236 -1.54 17.43 21.06
N LEU A 237 -1.57 16.58 20.00
CA LEU A 237 -0.81 15.33 20.01
C LEU A 237 0.70 15.58 19.89
N SER A 238 1.11 16.58 19.11
CA SER A 238 2.51 17.05 19.07
C SER A 238 2.95 17.58 20.43
N GLU A 239 2.13 18.40 21.08
CA GLU A 239 2.36 18.92 22.43
C GLU A 239 2.57 17.78 23.43
N PHE A 240 1.71 16.75 23.38
CA PHE A 240 1.88 15.56 24.21
C PHE A 240 3.23 14.91 24.03
N GLY A 241 3.62 14.63 22.77
CA GLY A 241 4.89 13.97 22.48
C GLY A 241 6.11 14.80 22.90
N GLU A 242 6.11 16.11 22.70
CA GLU A 242 7.20 17.01 23.10
C GLU A 242 7.37 17.07 24.63
N LYS A 243 6.26 17.14 25.35
CA LYS A 243 6.25 17.10 26.82
C LYS A 243 6.74 15.75 27.32
N PHE A 244 6.32 14.67 26.69
CA PHE A 244 6.76 13.31 27.00
C PHE A 244 8.27 13.15 26.77
N GLU A 245 8.80 13.59 25.62
CA GLU A 245 10.23 13.56 25.33
C GLU A 245 11.05 14.42 26.30
N THR A 246 10.51 15.55 26.73
CA THR A 246 11.18 16.43 27.69
C THR A 246 11.25 15.81 29.07
N ALA A 247 10.18 15.18 29.51
CA ALA A 247 10.12 14.51 30.81
C ALA A 247 10.99 13.24 30.88
N LEU A 248 11.27 12.59 29.73
CA LEU A 248 12.21 11.45 29.67
C LEU A 248 13.68 11.85 29.91
N LYS A 249 14.01 13.11 29.80
CA LYS A 249 15.39 13.62 29.96
C LYS A 249 15.68 14.11 31.38
N GLN A 250 14.65 14.14 32.21
CA GLN A 250 14.75 14.50 33.64
C GLN A 250 14.96 13.26 34.51
#